data_5d61ab6242ebf74cdb370920067487b7
#
_entry.id   5d61ab6242ebf74cdb370920067487b7
#
_cell.length_a   1.000
_cell.length_b   1.000
_cell.length_c   1.000
_cell.angle_alpha   90.00
_cell.angle_beta   90.00
_cell.angle_gamma   90.00
#
_symmetry.space_group_name_H-M   'P 1'
#
loop_
_entity.id
_entity.type
_entity.pdbx_description
1 polymer ?
#
loop_
_entity_poly.entity_id
_entity_poly.type
_entity_poly.pdbx_seq_one_letter_code
_entity_poly.pdbx_strand_id
1 'polypeptide(L)'
;MINTTLHKNPSSQNQVLLENYAPLKFSFDELKSENDIRDHWKLFIRSLERLSPGEFNRRWNEAKEQLRINGVTYNLHSDTRGMDRPWQLDPIPLLISENEENHLAKGLAQRAELLELILQDIYGPQRVLKEKLLHPELVFANPNFFRPCHGFIPAGKKYLYLLAVDLARNSNGTIHAISDRLQSPSGTGYALENRIVMTQMLPDIFNNCNVQRLAMFFRSFKETLKSIAPNNKDNPRTVLLTPGPRSETYFEHSYLARYLGLTLVEGGDLTVRDNKVYLKLLDGLQPVDVIMRRLDDRFCDPLELQANSLLGVPGLLQCARKGKVAIANSLGCSFMETPSLTSFLPSLCKSFLGQDLIIPGVSSYWCGVPDSLKYVLNNIENMVFKNAFTSRRSEPVFIETLSSKKREEFVSKLKLSPQNFVAQEKLNLSTVPVMGENGIEPRPLVLRKFLCAHNSDYSVMPGGLCRYSSNPFMQLVSVQQGGGSKDTWVLSSKQVSTFSLLNQRTDPIEISRGGSDLPSRSADNLFWLGRYTERADGLARLLRGIFLKMIESLKIADNSEINSLLK
;
A
#
# COMPACT_ATOMS: atom_id res chain seq x y z
N MET A 1 42.30 -38.46 -38.19
CA MET A 1 42.16 -37.09 -37.68
C MET A 1 40.85 -37.01 -36.89
N ILE A 2 40.97 -37.05 -35.57
CA ILE A 2 39.83 -37.09 -34.65
C ILE A 2 39.52 -35.63 -34.29
N ASN A 3 38.34 -35.15 -34.69
CA ASN A 3 37.85 -33.83 -34.32
C ASN A 3 37.27 -33.91 -32.88
N THR A 4 38.03 -33.41 -31.92
CA THR A 4 37.59 -33.18 -30.54
C THR A 4 36.75 -31.91 -30.48
N THR A 5 35.43 -32.04 -30.47
CA THR A 5 34.51 -30.99 -30.10
C THR A 5 34.65 -30.71 -28.61
N LEU A 6 35.25 -29.60 -28.27
CA LEU A 6 35.31 -29.06 -26.92
C LEU A 6 33.86 -28.77 -26.43
N HIS A 7 33.38 -29.58 -25.49
CA HIS A 7 32.23 -29.26 -24.68
C HIS A 7 32.53 -27.95 -23.90
N LYS A 8 31.93 -26.85 -24.32
CA LYS A 8 31.91 -25.62 -23.51
C LYS A 8 31.16 -25.92 -22.22
N ASN A 9 31.86 -25.76 -21.10
CA ASN A 9 31.30 -25.86 -19.75
C ASN A 9 30.06 -24.95 -19.62
N PRO A 10 28.92 -25.44 -19.09
CA PRO A 10 27.70 -24.62 -18.92
C PRO A 10 27.89 -23.48 -17.91
N SER A 11 28.97 -23.45 -17.14
CA SER A 11 29.26 -22.39 -16.15
C SER A 11 29.65 -21.04 -16.75
N SER A 12 30.02 -20.96 -18.04
CA SER A 12 30.50 -19.71 -18.64
C SER A 12 29.40 -18.82 -19.29
N GLN A 13 28.19 -19.38 -19.52
CA GLN A 13 27.11 -18.59 -20.14
C GLN A 13 26.20 -17.86 -19.14
N ASN A 14 26.22 -18.21 -17.86
CA ASN A 14 25.33 -17.65 -16.85
C ASN A 14 25.98 -16.61 -15.92
N GLN A 15 27.31 -16.46 -15.95
CA GLN A 15 28.02 -15.35 -15.30
C GLN A 15 27.65 -13.96 -15.87
N VAL A 16 27.00 -13.92 -17.01
CA VAL A 16 26.65 -12.70 -17.77
C VAL A 16 25.61 -11.81 -17.05
N LEU A 17 24.74 -12.37 -16.21
CA LEU A 17 23.67 -11.60 -15.56
C LEU A 17 24.17 -10.55 -14.54
N LEU A 18 25.25 -10.88 -13.81
CA LEU A 18 25.85 -9.99 -12.80
C LEU A 18 27.19 -9.39 -13.22
N GLU A 19 27.70 -9.72 -14.41
CA GLU A 19 29.02 -9.33 -14.88
C GLU A 19 29.20 -7.79 -14.92
N ASN A 20 28.13 -7.09 -15.26
CA ASN A 20 28.10 -5.62 -15.33
C ASN A 20 27.47 -4.96 -14.10
N TYR A 21 27.04 -5.73 -13.06
CA TYR A 21 26.43 -5.15 -11.89
C TYR A 21 27.45 -4.54 -10.95
N ALA A 22 27.46 -3.22 -10.85
CA ALA A 22 28.32 -2.46 -9.95
C ALA A 22 27.47 -1.67 -8.94
N PRO A 23 27.66 -1.89 -7.62
CA PRO A 23 27.02 -1.09 -6.57
C PRO A 23 27.28 0.41 -6.75
N LEU A 24 26.31 1.24 -6.39
CA LEU A 24 26.49 2.70 -6.39
C LEU A 24 27.44 3.11 -5.26
N LYS A 25 28.33 4.03 -5.57
CA LYS A 25 29.21 4.62 -4.55
C LYS A 25 28.39 5.32 -3.47
N PHE A 26 28.81 5.17 -2.21
CA PHE A 26 28.18 5.77 -1.03
C PHE A 26 26.77 5.25 -0.70
N SER A 27 26.34 4.15 -1.30
CA SER A 27 25.09 3.47 -0.97
C SER A 27 25.38 2.08 -0.41
N PHE A 28 24.55 1.61 0.52
CA PHE A 28 24.52 0.20 0.89
C PHE A 28 23.87 -0.58 -0.26
N ASP A 29 24.49 -1.67 -0.69
CA ASP A 29 23.91 -2.52 -1.72
C ASP A 29 23.30 -3.79 -1.09
N GLU A 30 22.04 -4.08 -1.41
CA GLU A 30 21.32 -5.23 -0.83
C GLU A 30 21.81 -6.57 -1.38
N LEU A 31 22.40 -6.60 -2.58
CA LEU A 31 22.92 -7.80 -3.22
C LEU A 31 24.39 -8.07 -2.86
N LYS A 32 25.23 -7.04 -2.93
CA LYS A 32 26.68 -7.18 -2.75
C LYS A 32 27.18 -6.52 -1.46
N SER A 33 28.20 -7.12 -0.85
CA SER A 33 29.02 -6.51 0.19
C SER A 33 30.44 -6.47 -0.31
N GLU A 34 31.00 -5.30 -0.51
CA GLU A 34 32.28 -5.07 -1.19
C GLU A 34 32.27 -5.73 -2.58
N ASN A 35 32.98 -6.84 -2.77
CA ASN A 35 33.08 -7.55 -4.05
C ASN A 35 32.32 -8.88 -4.06
N ASP A 36 31.71 -9.32 -2.93
CA ASP A 36 31.04 -10.62 -2.81
C ASP A 36 29.51 -10.49 -2.71
N ILE A 37 28.80 -11.50 -3.18
CA ILE A 37 27.35 -11.62 -3.04
C ILE A 37 27.05 -11.95 -1.57
N ARG A 38 26.10 -11.22 -0.95
CA ARG A 38 25.66 -11.49 0.42
C ARG A 38 25.11 -12.90 0.56
N ASP A 39 25.37 -13.57 1.67
CA ASP A 39 25.10 -15.00 1.85
C ASP A 39 23.64 -15.37 1.56
N HIS A 40 22.67 -14.58 1.98
CA HIS A 40 21.26 -14.85 1.76
C HIS A 40 20.83 -14.73 0.28
N TRP A 41 21.63 -14.10 -0.58
CA TRP A 41 21.40 -14.03 -2.03
C TRP A 41 22.03 -15.18 -2.81
N LYS A 42 23.06 -15.84 -2.27
CA LYS A 42 23.86 -16.85 -3.00
C LYS A 42 23.00 -17.98 -3.56
N LEU A 43 22.04 -18.49 -2.78
CA LEU A 43 21.16 -19.58 -3.24
C LEU A 43 20.23 -19.13 -4.37
N PHE A 44 19.64 -17.94 -4.26
CA PHE A 44 18.78 -17.36 -5.29
C PHE A 44 19.56 -17.18 -6.61
N ILE A 45 20.72 -16.54 -6.56
CA ILE A 45 21.56 -16.30 -7.73
C ILE A 45 21.97 -17.62 -8.41
N ARG A 46 22.47 -18.60 -7.65
CA ARG A 46 22.80 -19.92 -8.20
C ARG A 46 21.60 -20.62 -8.83
N SER A 47 20.41 -20.45 -8.28
CA SER A 47 19.19 -21.04 -8.83
C SER A 47 18.74 -20.32 -10.10
N LEU A 48 18.89 -19.00 -10.14
CA LEU A 48 18.59 -18.18 -11.31
C LEU A 48 19.54 -18.48 -12.47
N GLU A 49 20.83 -18.67 -12.19
CA GLU A 49 21.87 -19.05 -13.16
C GLU A 49 21.63 -20.42 -13.83
N ARG A 50 20.82 -21.30 -13.23
CA ARG A 50 20.42 -22.57 -13.84
C ARG A 50 19.32 -22.43 -14.88
N LEU A 51 18.59 -21.31 -14.90
CA LEU A 51 17.61 -21.02 -15.93
C LEU A 51 18.32 -20.48 -17.17
N SER A 52 17.95 -21.00 -18.35
CA SER A 52 18.42 -20.37 -19.58
C SER A 52 17.80 -18.97 -19.74
N PRO A 53 18.49 -18.03 -20.39
CA PRO A 53 17.94 -16.69 -20.67
C PRO A 53 16.59 -16.75 -21.42
N GLY A 54 16.43 -17.71 -22.35
CA GLY A 54 15.18 -17.93 -23.08
C GLY A 54 14.03 -18.35 -22.17
N GLU A 55 14.28 -19.28 -21.25
CA GLU A 55 13.28 -19.76 -20.29
C GLU A 55 12.90 -18.66 -19.28
N PHE A 56 13.87 -17.91 -18.78
CA PHE A 56 13.59 -16.74 -17.91
C PHE A 56 12.71 -15.72 -18.61
N ASN A 57 13.04 -15.33 -19.84
CA ASN A 57 12.28 -14.35 -20.60
C ASN A 57 10.86 -14.84 -20.93
N ARG A 58 10.69 -16.14 -21.25
CA ARG A 58 9.37 -16.74 -21.47
C ARG A 58 8.51 -16.62 -20.21
N ARG A 59 8.99 -17.08 -19.06
CA ARG A 59 8.28 -17.03 -17.78
C ARG A 59 7.96 -15.59 -17.38
N TRP A 60 8.87 -14.66 -17.61
CA TRP A 60 8.65 -13.24 -17.31
C TRP A 60 7.57 -12.62 -18.20
N ASN A 61 7.51 -12.98 -19.48
CA ASN A 61 6.46 -12.50 -20.37
C ASN A 61 5.08 -13.07 -19.97
N GLU A 62 5.02 -14.32 -19.55
CA GLU A 62 3.80 -14.94 -19.00
C GLU A 62 3.35 -14.21 -17.71
N ALA A 63 4.27 -13.89 -16.81
CA ALA A 63 4.00 -13.14 -15.60
C ALA A 63 3.46 -11.71 -15.88
N LYS A 64 4.04 -11.00 -16.86
CA LYS A 64 3.53 -9.69 -17.31
C LYS A 64 2.12 -9.78 -17.89
N GLU A 65 1.85 -10.81 -18.70
CA GLU A 65 0.53 -11.03 -19.26
C GLU A 65 -0.48 -11.37 -18.15
N GLN A 66 -0.09 -12.14 -17.13
CA GLN A 66 -0.94 -12.42 -15.99
C GLN A 66 -1.32 -11.15 -15.21
N LEU A 67 -0.35 -10.27 -14.94
CA LEU A 67 -0.63 -8.96 -14.30
C LEU A 67 -1.62 -8.13 -15.13
N ARG A 68 -1.50 -8.16 -16.45
CA ARG A 68 -2.40 -7.48 -17.38
C ARG A 68 -3.82 -8.08 -17.35
N ILE A 69 -3.94 -9.41 -17.41
CA ILE A 69 -5.23 -10.12 -17.36
C ILE A 69 -5.92 -9.90 -16.00
N ASN A 70 -5.15 -9.91 -14.90
CA ASN A 70 -5.69 -9.65 -13.56
C ASN A 70 -6.12 -8.18 -13.37
N GLY A 71 -5.86 -7.30 -14.34
CA GLY A 71 -6.21 -5.89 -14.26
C GLY A 71 -5.49 -5.14 -13.15
N VAL A 72 -4.23 -5.53 -12.87
CA VAL A 72 -3.44 -4.90 -11.80
C VAL A 72 -3.04 -3.51 -12.24
N THR A 73 -3.72 -2.49 -11.71
CA THR A 73 -3.53 -1.09 -12.08
C THR A 73 -3.30 -0.21 -10.85
N TYR A 74 -2.63 0.90 -11.09
CA TYR A 74 -2.51 2.00 -10.13
C TYR A 74 -2.99 3.28 -10.82
N ASN A 75 -4.16 3.79 -10.42
CA ASN A 75 -4.81 4.91 -11.09
C ASN A 75 -4.14 6.23 -10.72
N LEU A 76 -3.61 6.96 -11.71
CA LEU A 76 -3.05 8.29 -11.52
C LEU A 76 -4.03 9.35 -12.05
N HIS A 77 -4.61 10.14 -11.17
CA HIS A 77 -5.54 11.23 -11.54
C HIS A 77 -4.89 12.35 -12.37
N SER A 78 -3.58 12.45 -12.36
CA SER A 78 -2.79 13.47 -13.07
C SER A 78 -2.20 12.99 -14.40
N ASP A 79 -2.35 11.71 -14.77
CA ASP A 79 -1.80 11.18 -16.02
C ASP A 79 -2.82 11.38 -17.16
N THR A 80 -2.42 12.13 -18.19
CA THR A 80 -3.21 12.36 -19.42
C THR A 80 -3.39 11.10 -20.27
N ARG A 81 -2.66 10.02 -19.97
CA ARG A 81 -2.72 8.72 -20.66
C ARG A 81 -3.82 7.78 -20.17
N GLY A 82 -4.64 8.21 -19.20
CA GLY A 82 -5.78 7.46 -18.70
C GLY A 82 -5.61 6.89 -17.28
N MET A 83 -6.71 6.43 -16.69
CA MET A 83 -6.76 5.94 -15.30
C MET A 83 -6.14 4.53 -15.10
N ASP A 84 -5.73 3.84 -16.17
CA ASP A 84 -5.31 2.44 -16.14
C ASP A 84 -3.80 2.29 -16.37
N ARG A 85 -2.99 2.84 -15.46
CA ARG A 85 -1.55 2.58 -15.53
C ARG A 85 -1.25 1.16 -15.08
N PRO A 86 -0.66 0.30 -15.94
CA PRO A 86 -0.27 -1.05 -15.56
C PRO A 86 0.72 -1.04 -14.41
N TRP A 87 0.52 -1.96 -13.46
CA TRP A 87 1.44 -2.16 -12.35
C TRP A 87 2.80 -2.66 -12.85
N GLN A 88 3.87 -2.03 -12.38
CA GLN A 88 5.23 -2.40 -12.75
C GLN A 88 5.84 -3.28 -11.66
N LEU A 89 6.03 -4.55 -11.98
CA LEU A 89 6.74 -5.51 -11.15
C LEU A 89 8.11 -5.79 -11.76
N ASP A 90 9.13 -5.95 -10.92
CA ASP A 90 10.46 -6.41 -11.34
C ASP A 90 10.60 -7.91 -11.09
N PRO A 91 11.23 -8.69 -12.01
CA PRO A 91 11.36 -10.14 -11.88
C PRO A 91 12.36 -10.62 -10.83
N ILE A 92 13.13 -9.71 -10.24
CA ILE A 92 14.09 -10.03 -9.18
C ILE A 92 13.51 -9.55 -7.85
N PRO A 93 13.19 -10.45 -6.88
CA PRO A 93 12.66 -10.03 -5.58
C PRO A 93 13.72 -9.34 -4.72
N LEU A 94 13.29 -8.59 -3.71
CA LEU A 94 14.16 -8.22 -2.58
C LEU A 94 14.24 -9.41 -1.63
N LEU A 95 15.45 -9.86 -1.27
CA LEU A 95 15.64 -10.93 -0.29
C LEU A 95 15.99 -10.36 1.08
N ILE A 96 15.34 -10.89 2.11
CA ILE A 96 15.58 -10.55 3.52
C ILE A 96 15.93 -11.83 4.27
N SER A 97 17.02 -11.81 5.03
CA SER A 97 17.40 -12.94 5.88
C SER A 97 16.43 -13.11 7.07
N GLU A 98 16.34 -14.35 7.60
CA GLU A 98 15.50 -14.63 8.78
C GLU A 98 15.91 -13.78 10.00
N ASN A 99 17.20 -13.58 10.22
CA ASN A 99 17.70 -12.79 11.34
C ASN A 99 17.29 -11.30 11.23
N GLU A 100 17.39 -10.75 10.01
CA GLU A 100 16.96 -9.37 9.76
C GLU A 100 15.45 -9.23 9.91
N GLU A 101 14.67 -10.16 9.38
CA GLU A 101 13.21 -10.17 9.55
C GLU A 101 12.80 -10.23 11.02
N ASN A 102 13.46 -11.07 11.84
CA ASN A 102 13.18 -11.16 13.27
C ASN A 102 13.46 -9.84 13.99
N HIS A 103 14.54 -9.15 13.64
CA HIS A 103 14.86 -7.83 14.18
C HIS A 103 13.83 -6.78 13.75
N LEU A 104 13.47 -6.76 12.45
CA LEU A 104 12.43 -5.87 11.92
C LEU A 104 11.08 -6.13 12.59
N ALA A 105 10.67 -7.39 12.71
CA ALA A 105 9.40 -7.75 13.31
C ALA A 105 9.29 -7.25 14.76
N LYS A 106 10.33 -7.45 15.56
CA LYS A 106 10.38 -6.98 16.96
C LYS A 106 10.27 -5.45 17.05
N GLY A 107 11.07 -4.73 16.25
CA GLY A 107 11.08 -3.26 16.31
C GLY A 107 9.81 -2.64 15.73
N LEU A 108 9.21 -3.24 14.72
CA LEU A 108 7.96 -2.78 14.14
C LEU A 108 6.77 -3.04 15.07
N ALA A 109 6.73 -4.18 15.78
CA ALA A 109 5.71 -4.45 16.78
C ALA A 109 5.79 -3.44 17.95
N GLN A 110 6.99 -3.16 18.47
CA GLN A 110 7.21 -2.09 19.46
C GLN A 110 6.71 -0.73 18.97
N ARG A 111 7.00 -0.38 17.69
CA ARG A 111 6.56 0.87 17.11
C ARG A 111 5.04 0.95 17.00
N ALA A 112 4.38 -0.14 16.58
CA ALA A 112 2.93 -0.21 16.48
C ALA A 112 2.25 -0.05 17.86
N GLU A 113 2.78 -0.69 18.89
CA GLU A 113 2.33 -0.53 20.27
C GLU A 113 2.47 0.92 20.75
N LEU A 114 3.62 1.54 20.51
CA LEU A 114 3.85 2.96 20.84
C LEU A 114 2.81 3.87 20.17
N LEU A 115 2.60 3.71 18.88
CA LEU A 115 1.64 4.52 18.11
C LEU A 115 0.20 4.33 18.61
N GLU A 116 -0.17 3.10 18.96
CA GLU A 116 -1.46 2.77 19.58
C GLU A 116 -1.63 3.49 20.92
N LEU A 117 -0.63 3.43 21.82
CA LEU A 117 -0.68 4.08 23.13
C LEU A 117 -0.76 5.60 23.01
N ILE A 118 -0.06 6.20 22.06
CA ILE A 118 -0.15 7.64 21.81
C ILE A 118 -1.56 8.03 21.33
N LEU A 119 -2.19 7.26 20.44
CA LEU A 119 -3.56 7.52 19.99
C LEU A 119 -4.55 7.38 21.15
N GLN A 120 -4.41 6.36 21.98
CA GLN A 120 -5.24 6.20 23.17
C GLN A 120 -5.09 7.37 24.15
N ASP A 121 -3.89 7.90 24.29
CA ASP A 121 -3.63 9.05 25.16
C ASP A 121 -4.19 10.35 24.57
N ILE A 122 -3.93 10.63 23.31
CA ILE A 122 -4.34 11.88 22.63
C ILE A 122 -5.88 12.02 22.59
N TYR A 123 -6.59 10.94 22.30
CA TYR A 123 -8.06 10.93 22.29
C TYR A 123 -8.67 10.57 23.65
N GLY A 124 -7.86 10.33 24.67
CA GLY A 124 -8.26 10.02 26.04
C GLY A 124 -7.73 11.00 27.08
N PRO A 125 -6.86 10.58 27.99
CA PRO A 125 -6.43 11.39 29.14
C PRO A 125 -5.50 12.55 28.80
N GLN A 126 -4.87 12.56 27.62
CA GLN A 126 -3.94 13.61 27.15
C GLN A 126 -2.75 13.86 28.09
N ARG A 127 -2.15 12.80 28.61
CA ARG A 127 -0.95 12.86 29.46
C ARG A 127 0.22 13.55 28.74
N VAL A 128 0.39 13.27 27.44
CA VAL A 128 1.46 13.86 26.61
C VAL A 128 1.45 15.39 26.64
N LEU A 129 0.28 16.02 26.80
CA LEU A 129 0.13 17.48 26.96
C LEU A 129 0.35 17.91 28.39
N LYS A 130 -0.22 17.22 29.38
CA LYS A 130 -0.11 17.52 30.82
C LYS A 130 1.35 17.41 31.29
N GLU A 131 2.06 16.40 30.79
CA GLU A 131 3.47 16.13 31.12
C GLU A 131 4.45 16.90 30.19
N LYS A 132 3.93 17.76 29.28
CA LYS A 132 4.71 18.58 28.33
C LYS A 132 5.62 17.77 27.40
N LEU A 133 5.24 16.55 27.06
CA LEU A 133 5.96 15.69 26.12
C LEU A 133 5.71 16.09 24.66
N LEU A 134 4.56 16.72 24.39
CA LEU A 134 4.20 17.34 23.10
C LEU A 134 3.77 18.78 23.30
N HIS A 135 4.10 19.61 22.34
CA HIS A 135 3.59 20.99 22.28
C HIS A 135 2.09 20.98 21.95
N PRO A 136 1.24 21.76 22.64
CA PRO A 136 -0.20 21.83 22.38
C PRO A 136 -0.54 22.16 20.91
N GLU A 137 0.29 22.94 20.25
CA GLU A 137 0.12 23.31 18.83
C GLU A 137 0.16 22.07 17.92
N LEU A 138 0.97 21.07 18.22
CA LEU A 138 1.06 19.83 17.45
C LEU A 138 -0.24 19.02 17.49
N VAL A 139 -1.07 19.25 18.52
CA VAL A 139 -2.36 18.58 18.67
C VAL A 139 -3.48 19.49 18.16
N PHE A 140 -3.62 20.69 18.73
CA PHE A 140 -4.81 21.52 18.51
C PHE A 140 -4.80 22.34 17.21
N ALA A 141 -3.62 22.63 16.65
CA ALA A 141 -3.49 23.21 15.31
C ALA A 141 -3.43 22.16 14.20
N ASN A 142 -3.40 20.86 14.55
CA ASN A 142 -3.32 19.79 13.59
C ASN A 142 -4.70 19.50 12.96
N PRO A 143 -4.89 19.67 11.65
CA PRO A 143 -6.16 19.41 10.98
C PRO A 143 -6.56 17.92 10.99
N ASN A 144 -5.63 17.02 11.36
CA ASN A 144 -5.89 15.58 11.51
C ASN A 144 -6.27 15.21 12.95
N PHE A 145 -6.30 16.15 13.89
CA PHE A 145 -6.87 15.94 15.21
C PHE A 145 -8.38 16.20 15.17
N PHE A 146 -9.15 15.13 15.19
CA PHE A 146 -10.61 15.23 15.15
C PHE A 146 -11.18 15.33 16.57
N ARG A 147 -11.56 16.54 16.99
CA ARG A 147 -12.21 16.77 18.29
C ARG A 147 -13.41 15.87 18.57
N PRO A 148 -14.29 15.55 17.59
CA PRO A 148 -15.37 14.60 17.80
C PRO A 148 -14.94 13.19 18.19
N CYS A 149 -13.67 12.82 17.95
CA CYS A 149 -13.12 11.53 18.38
C CYS A 149 -12.57 11.55 19.82
N HIS A 150 -12.50 12.70 20.49
CA HIS A 150 -12.04 12.76 21.89
C HIS A 150 -13.04 12.07 22.82
N GLY A 151 -12.53 11.26 23.74
CA GLY A 151 -13.34 10.43 24.64
C GLY A 151 -13.98 9.20 23.97
N PHE A 152 -13.74 8.98 22.68
CA PHE A 152 -14.21 7.80 21.96
C PHE A 152 -13.32 6.59 22.24
N ILE A 153 -13.90 5.50 22.68
CA ILE A 153 -13.23 4.21 22.85
C ILE A 153 -13.71 3.30 21.72
N PRO A 154 -12.83 2.89 20.79
CA PRO A 154 -13.19 1.97 19.71
C PRO A 154 -13.73 0.64 20.25
N ALA A 155 -14.69 0.00 19.53
CA ALA A 155 -15.33 -1.23 19.96
C ALA A 155 -14.33 -2.35 20.30
N GLY A 156 -13.27 -2.51 19.52
CA GLY A 156 -12.19 -3.46 19.78
C GLY A 156 -11.09 -2.96 20.73
N LYS A 157 -11.28 -1.79 21.40
CA LYS A 157 -10.33 -1.15 22.32
C LYS A 157 -8.97 -0.81 21.72
N LYS A 158 -8.81 -0.87 20.40
CA LYS A 158 -7.63 -0.46 19.65
C LYS A 158 -8.01 0.51 18.54
N TYR A 159 -7.10 1.43 18.20
CA TYR A 159 -7.22 2.32 17.05
C TYR A 159 -6.64 1.69 15.78
N LEU A 160 -5.56 0.91 15.92
CA LEU A 160 -4.76 0.38 14.81
C LEU A 160 -4.95 -1.13 14.66
N TYR A 161 -5.51 -1.55 13.52
CA TYR A 161 -5.72 -2.97 13.17
C TYR A 161 -4.87 -3.40 11.97
N LEU A 162 -4.62 -2.50 11.03
CA LEU A 162 -3.73 -2.71 9.89
C LEU A 162 -2.90 -1.44 9.72
N LEU A 163 -1.59 -1.56 9.80
CA LEU A 163 -0.69 -0.43 9.61
C LEU A 163 0.50 -0.81 8.73
N ALA A 164 1.16 0.20 8.20
CA ALA A 164 2.40 0.00 7.46
C ALA A 164 3.44 1.03 7.87
N VAL A 165 4.70 0.63 7.78
CA VAL A 165 5.86 1.48 8.02
C VAL A 165 6.72 1.45 6.78
N ASP A 166 7.03 2.63 6.24
CA ASP A 166 8.01 2.79 5.18
C ASP A 166 9.41 2.81 5.80
N LEU A 167 10.26 1.90 5.36
CA LEU A 167 11.63 1.70 5.83
C LEU A 167 12.64 2.06 4.75
N ALA A 168 13.73 2.66 5.15
CA ALA A 168 14.89 2.89 4.29
C ALA A 168 16.16 2.48 5.02
N ARG A 169 17.08 1.85 4.31
CA ARG A 169 18.42 1.53 4.80
C ARG A 169 19.39 2.63 4.38
N ASN A 170 20.14 3.11 5.33
CA ASN A 170 21.19 4.09 5.14
C ASN A 170 22.48 3.43 4.60
N SER A 171 23.43 4.22 4.12
CA SER A 171 24.71 3.76 3.57
C SER A 171 25.56 2.92 4.53
N ASN A 172 25.40 3.09 5.86
CA ASN A 172 26.08 2.27 6.87
C ASN A 172 25.36 0.94 7.18
N GLY A 173 24.24 0.63 6.50
CA GLY A 173 23.46 -0.58 6.70
C GLY A 173 22.36 -0.48 7.76
N THR A 174 22.24 0.65 8.49
CA THR A 174 21.18 0.83 9.49
C THR A 174 19.83 1.09 8.81
N ILE A 175 18.78 0.39 9.27
CA ILE A 175 17.41 0.60 8.79
C ILE A 175 16.72 1.65 9.65
N HIS A 176 16.06 2.59 8.97
CA HIS A 176 15.29 3.67 9.59
C HIS A 176 13.83 3.63 9.14
N ALA A 177 12.92 3.94 10.08
CA ALA A 177 11.54 4.24 9.74
C ALA A 177 11.43 5.68 9.22
N ILE A 178 10.93 5.84 7.98
CA ILE A 178 10.80 7.15 7.33
C ILE A 178 9.39 7.70 7.35
N SER A 179 8.38 6.85 7.47
CA SER A 179 6.98 7.27 7.67
C SER A 179 6.10 6.11 8.14
N ASP A 180 5.06 6.46 8.86
CA ASP A 180 3.99 5.54 9.29
C ASP A 180 2.75 5.76 8.42
N ARG A 181 2.02 4.68 8.13
CA ARG A 181 0.77 4.67 7.37
C ARG A 181 -0.30 3.96 8.19
N LEU A 182 -1.22 4.72 8.73
CA LEU A 182 -2.13 4.26 9.79
C LEU A 182 -3.61 4.40 9.44
N GLN A 183 -3.96 5.28 8.51
CA GLN A 183 -5.35 5.48 8.14
C GLN A 183 -5.90 4.28 7.36
N SER A 184 -5.34 4.08 6.18
CA SER A 184 -5.70 3.01 5.24
C SER A 184 -4.45 2.65 4.42
N PRO A 185 -3.47 1.94 5.03
CA PRO A 185 -2.20 1.67 4.38
C PRO A 185 -2.40 0.87 3.09
N SER A 186 -2.01 1.45 1.97
CA SER A 186 -2.04 0.78 0.66
C SER A 186 -0.80 -0.06 0.44
N GLY A 187 -0.95 -1.11 -0.36
CA GLY A 187 0.16 -1.96 -0.77
C GLY A 187 0.07 -3.42 -0.33
N THR A 188 -0.78 -3.77 0.65
CA THR A 188 -0.96 -5.17 1.09
C THR A 188 -1.47 -6.07 -0.02
N GLY A 189 -2.43 -5.58 -0.81
CA GLY A 189 -2.97 -6.31 -1.96
C GLY A 189 -1.95 -6.42 -3.10
N TYR A 190 -1.19 -5.37 -3.35
CA TYR A 190 -0.10 -5.38 -4.34
C TYR A 190 1.04 -6.31 -3.91
N ALA A 191 1.42 -6.33 -2.62
CA ALA A 191 2.41 -7.27 -2.10
C ALA A 191 1.95 -8.74 -2.25
N LEU A 192 0.66 -8.99 -2.03
CA LEU A 192 0.08 -10.32 -2.22
C LEU A 192 0.09 -10.73 -3.70
N GLU A 193 -0.32 -9.84 -4.59
CA GLU A 193 -0.32 -10.11 -6.04
C GLU A 193 1.09 -10.32 -6.57
N ASN A 194 2.05 -9.45 -6.18
CA ASN A 194 3.46 -9.63 -6.50
C ASN A 194 3.94 -11.03 -6.07
N ARG A 195 3.61 -11.47 -4.84
CA ARG A 195 3.96 -12.80 -4.32
C ARG A 195 3.36 -13.92 -5.15
N ILE A 196 2.10 -13.82 -5.55
CA ILE A 196 1.42 -14.84 -6.34
C ILE A 196 2.09 -14.97 -7.71
N VAL A 197 2.28 -13.84 -8.40
CA VAL A 197 2.90 -13.81 -9.73
C VAL A 197 4.35 -14.32 -9.68
N MET A 198 5.14 -13.88 -8.70
CA MET A 198 6.53 -14.33 -8.55
C MET A 198 6.64 -15.81 -8.18
N THR A 199 5.71 -16.33 -7.36
CA THR A 199 5.69 -17.77 -7.02
C THR A 199 5.34 -18.62 -8.25
N GLN A 200 4.48 -18.15 -9.14
CA GLN A 200 4.14 -18.83 -10.39
C GLN A 200 5.28 -18.75 -11.42
N MET A 201 5.96 -17.61 -11.49
CA MET A 201 7.10 -17.40 -12.38
C MET A 201 8.31 -18.24 -12.00
N LEU A 202 8.63 -18.32 -10.70
CA LEU A 202 9.86 -18.94 -10.17
C LEU A 202 9.54 -20.00 -9.08
N PRO A 203 8.67 -21.00 -9.34
CA PRO A 203 8.19 -21.92 -8.31
C PRO A 203 9.32 -22.73 -7.66
N ASP A 204 10.26 -23.23 -8.46
CA ASP A 204 11.37 -24.03 -7.98
C ASP A 204 12.33 -23.18 -7.13
N ILE A 205 12.63 -21.95 -7.57
CA ILE A 205 13.50 -21.03 -6.84
C ILE A 205 12.85 -20.59 -5.53
N PHE A 206 11.54 -20.29 -5.56
CA PHE A 206 10.76 -19.94 -4.37
C PHE A 206 10.81 -21.04 -3.30
N ASN A 207 10.62 -22.30 -3.72
CA ASN A 207 10.66 -23.44 -2.81
C ASN A 207 12.09 -23.72 -2.31
N ASN A 208 13.10 -23.68 -3.19
CA ASN A 208 14.49 -23.91 -2.82
C ASN A 208 15.02 -22.85 -1.84
N CYS A 209 14.60 -21.59 -2.01
CA CYS A 209 14.93 -20.51 -1.10
C CYS A 209 14.11 -20.53 0.20
N ASN A 210 13.19 -21.48 0.36
CA ASN A 210 12.36 -21.66 1.56
C ASN A 210 11.70 -20.36 2.02
N VAL A 211 11.00 -19.69 1.07
CA VAL A 211 10.41 -18.37 1.29
C VAL A 211 9.16 -18.45 2.15
N GLN A 212 9.06 -17.62 3.18
CA GLN A 212 7.89 -17.53 4.06
C GLN A 212 6.63 -17.10 3.30
N ARG A 213 5.47 -17.69 3.65
CA ARG A 213 4.19 -17.44 2.97
C ARG A 213 3.39 -16.34 3.67
N LEU A 214 2.67 -15.53 2.89
CA LEU A 214 1.86 -14.41 3.40
C LEU A 214 0.51 -14.84 3.98
N ALA A 215 0.04 -16.05 3.68
CA ALA A 215 -1.32 -16.49 4.00
C ALA A 215 -1.66 -16.43 5.50
N MET A 216 -0.70 -16.72 6.38
CA MET A 216 -0.91 -16.64 7.83
C MET A 216 -1.16 -15.22 8.32
N PHE A 217 -0.49 -14.22 7.75
CA PHE A 217 -0.73 -12.81 8.06
C PHE A 217 -2.17 -12.41 7.74
N PHE A 218 -2.65 -12.74 6.54
CA PHE A 218 -4.02 -12.43 6.13
C PHE A 218 -5.07 -13.21 6.94
N ARG A 219 -4.75 -14.44 7.36
CA ARG A 219 -5.60 -15.20 8.27
C ARG A 219 -5.73 -14.49 9.62
N SER A 220 -4.60 -14.11 10.23
CA SER A 220 -4.60 -13.37 11.50
C SER A 220 -5.38 -12.07 11.39
N PHE A 221 -5.22 -11.34 10.29
CA PHE A 221 -5.97 -10.12 10.05
C PHE A 221 -7.48 -10.36 9.91
N LYS A 222 -7.88 -11.40 9.16
CA LYS A 222 -9.30 -11.79 9.04
C LYS A 222 -9.91 -12.20 10.40
N GLU A 223 -9.17 -12.96 11.21
CA GLU A 223 -9.59 -13.36 12.55
C GLU A 223 -9.73 -12.12 13.46
N THR A 224 -8.80 -11.18 13.39
CA THR A 224 -8.88 -9.90 14.10
C THR A 224 -10.13 -9.11 13.71
N LEU A 225 -10.43 -8.97 12.42
CA LEU A 225 -11.65 -8.28 11.98
C LEU A 225 -12.92 -8.92 12.52
N LYS A 226 -12.95 -10.25 12.65
CA LYS A 226 -14.08 -10.95 13.28
C LYS A 226 -14.15 -10.68 14.78
N SER A 227 -13.02 -10.72 15.49
CA SER A 227 -12.97 -10.61 16.94
C SER A 227 -13.36 -9.23 17.49
N ILE A 228 -13.23 -8.17 16.67
CA ILE A 228 -13.58 -6.81 17.08
C ILE A 228 -15.06 -6.47 16.93
N ALA A 229 -15.86 -7.39 16.39
CA ALA A 229 -17.27 -7.17 16.22
C ALA A 229 -17.97 -6.92 17.57
N PRO A 230 -18.88 -5.94 17.64
CA PRO A 230 -19.67 -5.71 18.84
C PRO A 230 -20.46 -6.98 19.26
N ASN A 231 -20.57 -7.17 20.59
CA ASN A 231 -21.34 -8.27 21.20
C ASN A 231 -20.83 -9.70 20.90
N ASN A 232 -19.55 -9.88 20.57
CA ASN A 232 -18.91 -11.19 20.34
C ASN A 232 -19.72 -12.10 19.41
N LYS A 233 -20.19 -11.57 18.31
CA LYS A 233 -21.02 -12.28 17.33
C LYS A 233 -20.21 -13.34 16.59
N ASP A 234 -20.66 -14.58 16.53
CA ASP A 234 -19.93 -15.70 15.91
C ASP A 234 -19.68 -15.50 14.41
N ASN A 235 -20.64 -14.92 13.70
CA ASN A 235 -20.52 -14.63 12.27
C ASN A 235 -20.86 -13.15 11.96
N PRO A 236 -19.96 -12.21 12.28
CA PRO A 236 -20.20 -10.80 12.08
C PRO A 236 -20.17 -10.45 10.59
N ARG A 237 -21.09 -9.57 10.15
CA ARG A 237 -21.04 -9.00 8.82
C ARG A 237 -19.95 -7.95 8.74
N THR A 238 -18.88 -8.29 8.05
CA THR A 238 -17.74 -7.39 7.79
C THR A 238 -17.78 -6.90 6.36
N VAL A 239 -17.67 -5.57 6.17
CA VAL A 239 -17.61 -4.94 4.85
C VAL A 239 -16.30 -4.19 4.65
N LEU A 240 -15.87 -4.03 3.38
CA LEU A 240 -14.75 -3.18 3.02
C LEU A 240 -15.29 -1.89 2.39
N LEU A 241 -15.14 -0.77 3.09
CA LEU A 241 -15.59 0.55 2.63
C LEU A 241 -14.53 1.20 1.74
N THR A 242 -14.87 1.40 0.48
CA THR A 242 -14.03 2.03 -0.55
C THR A 242 -14.56 3.40 -0.94
N PRO A 243 -13.70 4.36 -1.35
CA PRO A 243 -14.15 5.60 -2.00
C PRO A 243 -14.65 5.39 -3.44
N GLY A 244 -14.60 4.15 -3.97
CA GLY A 244 -15.09 3.80 -5.29
C GLY A 244 -14.03 3.73 -6.38
N PRO A 245 -14.43 3.48 -7.65
CA PRO A 245 -13.53 3.18 -8.77
C PRO A 245 -12.54 4.29 -9.12
N ARG A 246 -12.82 5.53 -8.70
CA ARG A 246 -11.91 6.66 -8.91
C ARG A 246 -10.73 6.69 -7.94
N SER A 247 -10.65 5.76 -6.96
CA SER A 247 -9.51 5.66 -6.07
C SER A 247 -8.26 5.19 -6.79
N GLU A 248 -7.11 5.78 -6.47
CA GLU A 248 -5.80 5.36 -7.01
C GLU A 248 -5.51 3.86 -6.77
N THR A 249 -6.03 3.32 -5.66
CA THR A 249 -5.80 1.95 -5.20
C THR A 249 -7.08 1.08 -5.25
N TYR A 250 -8.03 1.39 -6.14
CA TYR A 250 -9.29 0.64 -6.22
C TYR A 250 -9.08 -0.84 -6.54
N PHE A 251 -8.11 -1.16 -7.39
CA PHE A 251 -7.70 -2.55 -7.63
C PHE A 251 -7.43 -3.28 -6.30
N GLU A 252 -6.61 -2.69 -5.44
CA GLU A 252 -6.27 -3.28 -4.14
C GLU A 252 -7.51 -3.47 -3.26
N HIS A 253 -8.46 -2.51 -3.27
CA HIS A 253 -9.68 -2.62 -2.46
C HIS A 253 -10.54 -3.80 -2.90
N SER A 254 -10.79 -3.95 -4.19
CA SER A 254 -11.57 -5.06 -4.75
C SER A 254 -10.85 -6.41 -4.57
N TYR A 255 -9.53 -6.41 -4.75
CA TYR A 255 -8.69 -7.60 -4.58
C TYR A 255 -8.70 -8.12 -3.14
N LEU A 256 -8.49 -7.23 -2.16
CA LEU A 256 -8.54 -7.57 -0.73
C LEU A 256 -9.94 -7.99 -0.29
N ALA A 257 -11.00 -7.32 -0.76
CA ALA A 257 -12.37 -7.72 -0.45
C ALA A 257 -12.63 -9.16 -0.90
N ARG A 258 -12.25 -9.51 -2.14
CA ARG A 258 -12.37 -10.86 -2.67
C ARG A 258 -11.52 -11.88 -1.89
N TYR A 259 -10.26 -11.54 -1.61
CA TYR A 259 -9.31 -12.45 -0.94
C TYR A 259 -9.70 -12.76 0.50
N LEU A 260 -10.18 -11.75 1.23
CA LEU A 260 -10.63 -11.90 2.62
C LEU A 260 -12.09 -12.38 2.73
N GLY A 261 -12.85 -12.41 1.63
CA GLY A 261 -14.26 -12.76 1.62
C GLY A 261 -15.15 -11.69 2.23
N LEU A 262 -14.84 -10.41 1.99
CA LEU A 262 -15.59 -9.25 2.47
C LEU A 262 -16.46 -8.66 1.36
N THR A 263 -17.61 -8.09 1.72
CA THR A 263 -18.44 -7.34 0.78
C THR A 263 -17.79 -5.97 0.53
N LEU A 264 -17.48 -5.66 -0.74
CA LEU A 264 -16.99 -4.34 -1.15
C LEU A 264 -18.17 -3.36 -1.22
N VAL A 265 -18.07 -2.24 -0.51
CA VAL A 265 -19.14 -1.24 -0.43
C VAL A 265 -18.59 0.18 -0.58
N GLU A 266 -19.41 1.08 -1.11
CA GLU A 266 -19.21 2.53 -1.06
C GLU A 266 -20.11 3.15 0.03
N GLY A 267 -19.88 4.41 0.40
CA GLY A 267 -20.69 5.07 1.43
C GLY A 267 -22.20 5.09 1.08
N GLY A 268 -22.51 5.20 -0.22
CA GLY A 268 -23.90 5.14 -0.72
C GLY A 268 -24.63 3.81 -0.51
N ASP A 269 -23.88 2.70 -0.35
CA ASP A 269 -24.43 1.36 -0.07
C ASP A 269 -24.83 1.20 1.41
N LEU A 270 -24.35 2.10 2.27
CA LEU A 270 -24.59 2.05 3.71
C LEU A 270 -25.62 3.09 4.13
N THR A 271 -26.27 2.85 5.26
CA THR A 271 -27.15 3.81 5.92
C THR A 271 -27.13 3.61 7.43
N VAL A 272 -27.42 4.67 8.17
CA VAL A 272 -27.57 4.63 9.63
C VAL A 272 -29.04 4.70 10.02
N ARG A 273 -29.50 3.79 10.88
CA ARG A 273 -30.81 3.82 11.56
C ARG A 273 -30.63 3.36 12.99
N ASP A 274 -31.25 4.03 13.93
CA ASP A 274 -31.25 3.69 15.36
C ASP A 274 -29.83 3.43 15.93
N ASN A 275 -28.87 4.29 15.55
CA ASN A 275 -27.45 4.19 15.89
C ASN A 275 -26.77 2.88 15.41
N LYS A 276 -27.29 2.21 14.38
CA LYS A 276 -26.68 1.04 13.75
C LYS A 276 -26.44 1.32 12.29
N VAL A 277 -25.35 0.75 11.75
CA VAL A 277 -25.03 0.79 10.33
C VAL A 277 -25.69 -0.40 9.63
N TYR A 278 -26.30 -0.14 8.49
CA TYR A 278 -26.95 -1.15 7.66
C TYR A 278 -26.40 -1.08 6.23
N LEU A 279 -26.22 -2.24 5.63
CA LEU A 279 -25.99 -2.44 4.21
C LEU A 279 -27.34 -2.53 3.49
N LYS A 280 -27.48 -1.78 2.39
CA LYS A 280 -28.68 -1.78 1.54
C LYS A 280 -28.56 -2.93 0.53
N LEU A 281 -29.35 -3.97 0.73
CA LEU A 281 -29.45 -5.12 -0.16
C LEU A 281 -30.81 -5.13 -0.88
N LEU A 282 -30.97 -5.99 -1.87
CA LEU A 282 -32.26 -6.17 -2.57
C LEU A 282 -33.38 -6.62 -1.60
N ASP A 283 -33.06 -7.46 -0.63
CA ASP A 283 -34.01 -7.94 0.38
C ASP A 283 -34.19 -7.00 1.57
N GLY A 284 -33.63 -5.79 1.50
CA GLY A 284 -33.76 -4.79 2.54
C GLY A 284 -32.45 -4.45 3.27
N LEU A 285 -32.57 -4.01 4.50
CA LEU A 285 -31.43 -3.52 5.28
C LEU A 285 -30.85 -4.63 6.16
N GLN A 286 -29.55 -4.87 6.01
CA GLN A 286 -28.84 -5.87 6.82
C GLN A 286 -27.80 -5.17 7.72
N PRO A 287 -27.74 -5.50 9.03
CA PRO A 287 -26.81 -4.85 9.94
C PRO A 287 -25.35 -5.15 9.58
N VAL A 288 -24.49 -4.13 9.71
CA VAL A 288 -23.04 -4.23 9.53
C VAL A 288 -22.39 -4.14 10.91
N ASP A 289 -21.55 -5.12 11.23
CA ASP A 289 -20.89 -5.21 12.54
C ASP A 289 -19.46 -4.64 12.50
N VAL A 290 -18.75 -4.83 11.36
CA VAL A 290 -17.37 -4.37 11.20
C VAL A 290 -17.18 -3.71 9.84
N ILE A 291 -16.49 -2.57 9.83
CA ILE A 291 -16.10 -1.85 8.61
C ILE A 291 -14.59 -1.81 8.52
N MET A 292 -14.00 -2.54 7.57
CA MET A 292 -12.63 -2.33 7.12
C MET A 292 -12.63 -1.13 6.18
N ARG A 293 -12.17 0.03 6.64
CA ARG A 293 -12.19 1.23 5.81
C ARG A 293 -10.94 1.37 4.95
N ARG A 294 -11.15 1.80 3.71
CA ARG A 294 -10.11 2.23 2.77
C ARG A 294 -10.29 3.70 2.39
N LEU A 295 -11.17 4.38 3.11
CA LEU A 295 -11.48 5.79 3.01
C LEU A 295 -10.74 6.56 4.12
N ASP A 296 -10.22 7.75 3.82
CA ASP A 296 -9.59 8.60 4.84
C ASP A 296 -10.61 9.01 5.91
N ASP A 297 -10.16 9.07 7.16
CA ASP A 297 -11.02 9.35 8.35
C ASP A 297 -11.91 10.58 8.13
N ARG A 298 -11.33 11.69 7.64
CA ARG A 298 -12.07 12.94 7.44
C ARG A 298 -13.31 12.80 6.57
N PHE A 299 -13.29 11.88 5.60
CA PHE A 299 -14.39 11.67 4.67
C PHE A 299 -15.43 10.67 5.15
N CYS A 300 -15.21 10.01 6.30
CA CYS A 300 -16.04 8.89 6.75
C CYS A 300 -17.43 9.32 7.24
N ASP A 301 -17.56 10.53 7.80
CA ASP A 301 -18.85 11.03 8.30
C ASP A 301 -19.03 12.51 7.97
N PRO A 302 -19.95 12.86 7.04
CA PRO A 302 -20.21 14.26 6.70
C PRO A 302 -20.89 15.08 7.82
N LEU A 303 -21.50 14.46 8.81
CA LEU A 303 -22.16 15.18 9.89
C LEU A 303 -21.18 15.68 10.96
N GLU A 304 -20.10 14.92 11.23
CA GLU A 304 -19.20 15.22 12.34
C GLU A 304 -17.76 15.53 11.90
N LEU A 305 -17.35 15.16 10.68
CA LEU A 305 -15.97 15.32 10.21
C LEU A 305 -15.88 16.34 9.06
N GLN A 306 -16.14 15.95 7.83
CA GLN A 306 -16.03 16.84 6.67
C GLN A 306 -17.39 16.98 5.96
N ALA A 307 -18.05 18.12 6.15
CA ALA A 307 -19.44 18.33 5.76
C ALA A 307 -19.74 18.16 4.27
N ASN A 308 -18.77 18.40 3.37
CA ASN A 308 -18.94 18.23 1.93
C ASN A 308 -18.53 16.83 1.41
N SER A 309 -18.31 15.86 2.31
CA SER A 309 -17.97 14.49 1.90
C SER A 309 -19.20 13.78 1.33
N LEU A 310 -19.07 13.29 0.09
CA LEU A 310 -20.04 12.41 -0.56
C LEU A 310 -19.62 10.92 -0.48
N LEU A 311 -18.48 10.63 0.16
CA LEU A 311 -17.87 9.30 0.20
C LEU A 311 -18.20 8.53 1.48
N GLY A 312 -18.59 9.25 2.53
CA GLY A 312 -18.83 8.70 3.85
C GLY A 312 -20.26 8.29 4.10
N VAL A 313 -20.53 7.94 5.34
CA VAL A 313 -21.84 7.50 5.84
C VAL A 313 -22.31 8.48 6.93
N PRO A 314 -23.38 9.26 6.72
CA PRO A 314 -23.87 10.19 7.74
C PRO A 314 -24.23 9.48 9.04
N GLY A 315 -23.65 9.93 10.17
CA GLY A 315 -23.86 9.37 11.50
C GLY A 315 -23.00 8.13 11.83
N LEU A 316 -22.00 7.83 11.01
CA LEU A 316 -21.11 6.68 11.22
C LEU A 316 -20.33 6.81 12.54
N LEU A 317 -19.78 8.00 12.84
CA LEU A 317 -19.01 8.24 14.06
C LEU A 317 -19.89 8.05 15.31
N GLN A 318 -21.15 8.47 15.26
CA GLN A 318 -22.09 8.26 16.34
C GLN A 318 -22.37 6.75 16.59
N CYS A 319 -22.50 5.96 15.52
CA CYS A 319 -22.66 4.49 15.64
C CYS A 319 -21.42 3.86 16.28
N ALA A 320 -20.23 4.28 15.88
CA ALA A 320 -18.96 3.81 16.43
C ALA A 320 -18.82 4.21 17.91
N ARG A 321 -19.14 5.46 18.25
CA ARG A 321 -19.11 5.99 19.62
C ARG A 321 -20.07 5.23 20.56
N LYS A 322 -21.20 4.74 20.04
CA LYS A 322 -22.15 3.89 20.78
C LYS A 322 -21.73 2.42 20.81
N GLY A 323 -20.56 2.06 20.25
CA GLY A 323 -20.08 0.69 20.19
C GLY A 323 -20.98 -0.26 19.39
N LYS A 324 -21.72 0.28 18.39
CA LYS A 324 -22.65 -0.51 17.56
C LYS A 324 -22.02 -1.01 16.27
N VAL A 325 -20.86 -0.48 15.89
CA VAL A 325 -20.03 -0.89 14.76
C VAL A 325 -18.57 -0.74 15.11
N ALA A 326 -17.73 -1.69 14.71
CA ALA A 326 -16.28 -1.58 14.79
C ALA A 326 -15.73 -1.02 13.46
N ILE A 327 -14.73 -0.15 13.53
CA ILE A 327 -14.07 0.44 12.35
C ILE A 327 -12.57 0.13 12.41
N ALA A 328 -12.05 -0.53 11.42
CA ALA A 328 -10.62 -0.89 11.27
C ALA A 328 -10.00 -0.14 10.06
N ASN A 329 -9.02 0.76 10.24
CA ASN A 329 -8.57 1.33 11.51
C ASN A 329 -9.59 2.36 12.01
N SER A 330 -9.57 2.60 13.32
CA SER A 330 -10.48 3.54 13.96
C SER A 330 -10.32 4.97 13.40
N LEU A 331 -11.37 5.77 13.55
CA LEU A 331 -11.34 7.19 13.18
C LEU A 331 -10.38 7.96 14.12
N GLY A 332 -9.63 8.90 13.55
CA GLY A 332 -8.63 9.69 14.26
C GLY A 332 -7.18 9.20 14.07
N CYS A 333 -6.95 8.03 13.45
CA CYS A 333 -5.59 7.52 13.24
C CYS A 333 -4.70 8.43 12.38
N SER A 334 -5.30 9.27 11.52
CA SER A 334 -4.56 10.21 10.66
C SER A 334 -3.69 11.17 11.44
N PHE A 335 -4.01 11.43 12.70
CA PHE A 335 -3.22 12.26 13.59
C PHE A 335 -1.75 11.79 13.63
N MET A 336 -1.52 10.50 13.80
CA MET A 336 -0.16 9.94 13.92
C MET A 336 0.61 9.85 12.59
N GLU A 337 -0.03 10.05 11.43
CA GLU A 337 0.66 10.17 10.14
C GLU A 337 1.31 11.56 9.94
N THR A 338 1.17 12.44 10.90
CA THR A 338 1.66 13.82 10.83
C THR A 338 3.18 13.88 10.95
N PRO A 339 3.91 14.48 9.98
CA PRO A 339 5.38 14.46 9.99
C PRO A 339 6.03 15.10 11.22
N SER A 340 5.40 16.13 11.81
CA SER A 340 5.94 16.80 13.00
C SER A 340 6.05 15.88 14.23
N LEU A 341 5.19 14.86 14.32
CA LEU A 341 5.21 13.92 15.46
C LEU A 341 6.42 12.99 15.43
N THR A 342 7.03 12.76 14.26
CA THR A 342 8.20 11.88 14.15
C THR A 342 9.39 12.37 14.98
N SER A 343 9.51 13.69 15.17
CA SER A 343 10.56 14.31 16.00
C SER A 343 10.47 13.93 17.47
N PHE A 344 9.27 13.57 17.95
CA PHE A 344 9.00 13.29 19.37
C PHE A 344 8.88 11.78 19.67
N LEU A 345 8.84 10.91 18.66
CA LEU A 345 8.69 9.47 18.88
C LEU A 345 9.75 8.85 19.80
N PRO A 346 11.04 9.23 19.73
CA PRO A 346 12.03 8.67 20.66
C PRO A 346 11.73 8.99 22.14
N SER A 347 11.39 10.23 22.46
CA SER A 347 11.04 10.64 23.83
C SER A 347 9.72 10.03 24.29
N LEU A 348 8.74 9.93 23.40
CA LEU A 348 7.47 9.26 23.67
C LEU A 348 7.65 7.75 23.91
N CYS A 349 8.52 7.08 23.14
CA CYS A 349 8.86 5.68 23.37
C CYS A 349 9.44 5.47 24.78
N LYS A 350 10.35 6.33 25.18
CA LYS A 350 10.94 6.30 26.54
C LYS A 350 9.88 6.51 27.61
N SER A 351 8.94 7.45 27.40
CA SER A 351 7.88 7.75 28.38
C SER A 351 6.83 6.65 28.47
N PHE A 352 6.36 6.11 27.34
CA PHE A 352 5.27 5.14 27.32
C PHE A 352 5.72 3.70 27.56
N LEU A 353 6.86 3.30 26.98
CA LEU A 353 7.36 1.93 26.99
C LEU A 353 8.59 1.73 27.90
N GLY A 354 9.21 2.81 28.40
CA GLY A 354 10.47 2.73 29.15
C GLY A 354 11.68 2.28 28.33
N GLN A 355 11.56 2.27 27.00
CA GLN A 355 12.53 1.70 26.06
C GLN A 355 12.95 2.71 25.01
N ASP A 356 14.10 2.49 24.38
CA ASP A 356 14.47 3.18 23.15
C ASP A 356 13.86 2.46 21.95
N LEU A 357 13.68 3.20 20.83
CA LEU A 357 13.18 2.60 19.58
C LEU A 357 14.18 1.58 19.05
N ILE A 358 13.74 0.33 18.87
CA ILE A 358 14.56 -0.74 18.28
C ILE A 358 14.88 -0.41 16.80
N ILE A 359 13.90 0.09 16.05
CA ILE A 359 14.12 0.65 14.71
C ILE A 359 14.04 2.17 14.84
N PRO A 360 15.16 2.87 14.70
CA PRO A 360 15.19 4.33 14.82
C PRO A 360 14.36 4.97 13.69
N GLY A 361 13.76 6.13 13.99
CA GLY A 361 13.31 7.04 12.94
C GLY A 361 14.48 7.76 12.28
N VAL A 362 14.24 8.41 11.15
CA VAL A 362 15.20 9.38 10.62
C VAL A 362 15.23 10.59 11.54
N SER A 363 16.41 11.09 11.87
CA SER A 363 16.56 12.32 12.68
C SER A 363 15.67 13.42 12.10
N SER A 364 14.72 13.87 12.89
CA SER A 364 13.68 14.79 12.46
C SER A 364 13.54 15.94 13.45
N TYR A 365 13.34 17.14 12.95
CA TYR A 365 13.31 18.37 13.71
C TYR A 365 12.06 19.16 13.35
N TRP A 366 11.15 19.32 14.30
CA TRP A 366 10.04 20.26 14.12
C TRP A 366 10.56 21.69 14.31
N CYS A 367 10.45 22.49 13.26
CA CYS A 367 11.04 23.83 13.22
C CYS A 367 10.31 24.85 14.13
N GLY A 368 9.15 24.48 14.72
CA GLY A 368 8.46 25.28 15.72
C GLY A 368 9.23 25.42 17.04
N VAL A 369 10.26 24.61 17.29
CA VAL A 369 11.16 24.73 18.43
C VAL A 369 12.38 25.58 18.01
N PRO A 370 12.71 26.70 18.73
CA PRO A 370 13.79 27.60 18.34
C PRO A 370 15.15 26.94 18.13
N ASP A 371 15.55 26.01 19.02
CA ASP A 371 16.82 25.29 18.92
C ASP A 371 16.85 24.35 17.72
N SER A 372 15.71 23.68 17.41
CA SER A 372 15.56 22.87 16.21
C SER A 372 15.69 23.70 14.96
N LEU A 373 15.04 24.86 14.89
CA LEU A 373 15.14 25.77 13.76
C LEU A 373 16.59 26.25 13.54
N LYS A 374 17.27 26.62 14.61
CA LYS A 374 18.68 27.04 14.54
C LYS A 374 19.58 25.94 13.99
N TYR A 375 19.41 24.71 14.48
CA TYR A 375 20.15 23.56 13.97
C TYR A 375 19.87 23.30 12.49
N VAL A 376 18.59 23.33 12.09
CA VAL A 376 18.15 23.11 10.71
C VAL A 376 18.71 24.14 9.75
N LEU A 377 18.70 25.44 10.13
CA LEU A 377 19.25 26.52 9.30
C LEU A 377 20.76 26.39 9.09
N ASN A 378 21.48 25.90 10.11
CA ASN A 378 22.93 25.68 10.02
C ASN A 378 23.30 24.46 9.16
N ASN A 379 22.35 23.49 8.99
CA ASN A 379 22.59 22.24 8.28
C ASN A 379 21.65 22.06 7.07
N ILE A 380 21.14 23.14 6.51
CA ILE A 380 20.02 23.14 5.57
C ILE A 380 20.24 22.28 4.33
N GLU A 381 21.48 22.15 3.84
CA GLU A 381 21.87 21.35 2.67
C GLU A 381 21.67 19.83 2.89
N ASN A 382 21.74 19.40 4.14
CA ASN A 382 21.60 18.00 4.51
C ASN A 382 20.17 17.65 4.96
N MET A 383 19.21 18.55 4.73
CA MET A 383 17.84 18.40 5.19
C MET A 383 16.86 18.20 4.04
N VAL A 384 15.84 17.40 4.32
CA VAL A 384 14.64 17.23 3.50
C VAL A 384 13.46 17.82 4.26
N PHE A 385 12.74 18.76 3.65
CA PHE A 385 11.66 19.47 4.31
C PHE A 385 10.30 18.88 3.96
N LYS A 386 9.44 18.79 4.95
CA LYS A 386 8.05 18.37 4.83
C LYS A 386 7.13 19.40 5.52
N ASN A 387 5.88 19.46 5.07
CA ASN A 387 4.86 20.21 5.81
C ASN A 387 4.61 19.51 7.16
N ALA A 388 4.57 20.30 8.25
CA ALA A 388 4.44 19.76 9.61
C ALA A 388 3.14 18.98 9.85
N PHE A 389 2.04 19.39 9.22
CA PHE A 389 0.68 18.90 9.53
C PHE A 389 0.00 18.13 8.40
N THR A 390 0.64 17.98 7.23
CA THR A 390 0.04 17.33 6.06
C THR A 390 0.74 16.01 5.76
N SER A 391 0.04 14.88 5.89
CA SER A 391 0.58 13.55 5.62
C SER A 391 0.52 13.16 4.14
N ARG A 392 -0.41 13.74 3.36
CA ARG A 392 -0.64 13.40 1.94
C ARG A 392 -0.50 14.61 1.02
N ARG A 393 0.03 14.40 -0.18
CA ARG A 393 0.18 15.36 -1.31
C ARG A 393 1.19 16.48 -1.15
N SER A 394 1.91 16.59 -0.04
CA SER A 394 3.05 17.50 0.04
C SER A 394 4.30 16.71 -0.34
N GLU A 395 4.82 16.95 -1.52
CA GLU A 395 6.12 16.41 -1.90
C GLU A 395 7.19 16.96 -0.97
N PRO A 396 8.14 16.13 -0.52
CA PRO A 396 9.26 16.61 0.26
C PRO A 396 10.11 17.58 -0.58
N VAL A 397 10.57 18.65 0.06
CA VAL A 397 11.41 19.66 -0.59
C VAL A 397 12.88 19.33 -0.32
N PHE A 398 13.63 19.09 -1.39
CA PHE A 398 15.08 18.94 -1.38
C PHE A 398 15.69 20.26 -1.78
N ILE A 399 16.45 20.89 -0.89
CA ILE A 399 17.01 22.23 -1.12
C ILE A 399 17.92 22.27 -2.35
N GLU A 400 18.68 21.22 -2.57
CA GLU A 400 19.60 21.08 -3.72
C GLU A 400 18.90 21.08 -5.09
N THR A 401 17.59 20.76 -5.12
CA THR A 401 16.81 20.76 -6.38
C THR A 401 16.21 22.13 -6.71
N LEU A 402 16.31 23.08 -5.79
CA LEU A 402 15.74 24.41 -5.94
C LEU A 402 16.74 25.36 -6.64
N SER A 403 16.22 26.21 -7.53
CA SER A 403 16.98 27.36 -8.03
C SER A 403 17.30 28.34 -6.89
N SER A 404 18.37 29.15 -7.02
CA SER A 404 18.81 30.10 -5.98
C SER A 404 17.65 30.98 -5.49
N LYS A 405 16.84 31.54 -6.41
CA LYS A 405 15.67 32.35 -6.06
C LYS A 405 14.63 31.56 -5.24
N LYS A 406 14.25 30.37 -5.68
CA LYS A 406 13.28 29.53 -4.95
C LYS A 406 13.82 29.10 -3.59
N ARG A 407 15.12 28.91 -3.47
CA ARG A 407 15.78 28.61 -2.20
C ARG A 407 15.67 29.78 -1.22
N GLU A 408 15.95 30.99 -1.65
CA GLU A 408 15.81 32.21 -0.83
C GLU A 408 14.36 32.42 -0.38
N GLU A 409 13.41 32.24 -1.29
CA GLU A 409 11.96 32.30 -0.99
C GLU A 409 11.58 31.23 0.04
N PHE A 410 12.09 29.99 -0.11
CA PHE A 410 11.83 28.90 0.85
C PHE A 410 12.40 29.22 2.23
N VAL A 411 13.65 29.66 2.31
CA VAL A 411 14.30 30.02 3.59
C VAL A 411 13.57 31.16 4.28
N SER A 412 13.13 32.17 3.51
CA SER A 412 12.31 33.28 4.05
C SER A 412 10.99 32.76 4.62
N LYS A 413 10.30 31.88 3.89
CA LYS A 413 9.06 31.25 4.36
C LYS A 413 9.27 30.39 5.60
N LEU A 414 10.37 29.62 5.66
CA LEU A 414 10.75 28.82 6.82
C LEU A 414 10.96 29.67 8.07
N LYS A 415 11.62 30.81 7.94
CA LYS A 415 11.86 31.76 9.04
C LYS A 415 10.58 32.48 9.50
N LEU A 416 9.66 32.79 8.57
CA LEU A 416 8.41 33.47 8.88
C LEU A 416 7.37 32.56 9.58
N SER A 417 7.35 31.28 9.25
CA SER A 417 6.35 30.33 9.76
C SER A 417 6.98 28.97 10.05
N PRO A 418 7.97 28.91 10.97
CA PRO A 418 8.76 27.70 11.21
C PRO A 418 7.91 26.52 11.72
N GLN A 419 6.83 26.78 12.47
CA GLN A 419 5.93 25.75 12.98
C GLN A 419 5.25 24.93 11.89
N ASN A 420 5.20 25.41 10.65
CA ASN A 420 4.61 24.70 9.52
C ASN A 420 5.56 23.69 8.85
N PHE A 421 6.80 23.59 9.33
CA PHE A 421 7.83 22.74 8.71
C PHE A 421 8.44 21.74 9.68
N VAL A 422 8.76 20.59 9.11
CA VAL A 422 9.64 19.57 9.69
C VAL A 422 10.80 19.35 8.75
N ALA A 423 12.00 19.38 9.28
CA ALA A 423 13.22 18.97 8.59
C ALA A 423 13.61 17.55 9.02
N GLN A 424 13.94 16.71 8.06
CA GLN A 424 14.53 15.39 8.26
C GLN A 424 15.93 15.37 7.69
N GLU A 425 16.86 14.69 8.36
CA GLU A 425 18.18 14.43 7.78
C GLU A 425 18.05 13.61 6.50
N LYS A 426 18.85 13.95 5.50
CA LYS A 426 18.89 13.25 4.23
C LYS A 426 19.51 11.86 4.41
N LEU A 427 18.83 10.83 3.92
CA LEU A 427 19.36 9.48 3.87
C LEU A 427 19.90 9.15 2.48
N ASN A 428 21.08 8.54 2.43
CA ASN A 428 21.56 7.87 1.24
C ASN A 428 20.93 6.48 1.21
N LEU A 429 19.92 6.30 0.34
CA LEU A 429 19.15 5.06 0.25
C LEU A 429 20.01 3.89 -0.21
N SER A 430 19.75 2.70 0.33
CA SER A 430 20.32 1.47 -0.19
C SER A 430 19.80 1.16 -1.60
N THR A 431 20.56 0.32 -2.33
CA THR A 431 20.23 -0.09 -3.70
C THR A 431 19.92 -1.57 -3.77
N VAL A 432 19.00 -1.92 -4.68
CA VAL A 432 18.57 -3.28 -4.97
C VAL A 432 18.78 -3.58 -6.45
N PRO A 433 19.14 -4.82 -6.83
CA PRO A 433 19.26 -5.21 -8.23
C PRO A 433 17.89 -5.14 -8.92
N VAL A 434 17.80 -4.45 -10.06
CA VAL A 434 16.60 -4.30 -10.89
C VAL A 434 16.94 -4.71 -12.31
N MET A 435 16.02 -5.40 -12.99
CA MET A 435 16.18 -5.77 -14.39
C MET A 435 15.99 -4.53 -15.27
N GLY A 436 17.09 -4.00 -15.82
CA GLY A 436 17.10 -2.93 -16.80
C GLY A 436 17.17 -3.46 -18.24
N GLU A 437 17.23 -2.52 -19.21
CA GLU A 437 17.35 -2.87 -20.63
C GLU A 437 18.68 -3.56 -20.98
N ASN A 438 19.77 -3.18 -20.29
CA ASN A 438 21.13 -3.68 -20.54
C ASN A 438 21.60 -4.71 -19.50
N GLY A 439 20.70 -5.28 -18.70
CA GLY A 439 21.00 -6.23 -17.63
C GLY A 439 20.56 -5.73 -16.26
N ILE A 440 21.17 -6.30 -15.23
CA ILE A 440 20.83 -5.95 -13.85
C ILE A 440 21.53 -4.67 -13.42
N GLU A 441 20.76 -3.72 -12.87
CA GLU A 441 21.22 -2.40 -12.45
C GLU A 441 20.85 -2.12 -10.98
N PRO A 442 21.70 -1.38 -10.22
CA PRO A 442 21.35 -0.94 -8.87
C PRO A 442 20.35 0.23 -8.89
N ARG A 443 19.29 0.15 -8.10
CA ARG A 443 18.29 1.21 -7.95
C ARG A 443 17.99 1.49 -6.48
N PRO A 444 17.86 2.77 -6.07
CA PRO A 444 17.44 3.12 -4.71
C PRO A 444 16.08 2.53 -4.37
N LEU A 445 15.90 2.07 -3.13
CA LEU A 445 14.68 1.42 -2.69
C LEU A 445 14.12 2.00 -1.40
N VAL A 446 12.81 1.77 -1.20
CA VAL A 446 12.08 1.92 0.05
C VAL A 446 11.23 0.66 0.24
N LEU A 447 11.31 0.05 1.41
CA LEU A 447 10.53 -1.13 1.79
C LEU A 447 9.34 -0.72 2.64
N ARG A 448 8.12 -1.06 2.24
CA ARG A 448 6.93 -0.96 3.07
C ARG A 448 6.65 -2.29 3.73
N LYS A 449 6.74 -2.32 5.06
CA LYS A 449 6.34 -3.46 5.90
C LYS A 449 4.94 -3.24 6.42
N PHE A 450 4.17 -4.33 6.52
CA PHE A 450 2.79 -4.31 6.99
C PHE A 450 2.67 -5.07 8.30
N LEU A 451 1.80 -4.57 9.18
CA LEU A 451 1.48 -5.20 10.45
C LEU A 451 -0.03 -5.25 10.62
N CYS A 452 -0.51 -6.31 11.24
CA CYS A 452 -1.90 -6.38 11.71
C CYS A 452 -1.96 -6.67 13.20
N ALA A 453 -2.95 -6.09 13.87
CA ALA A 453 -3.24 -6.45 15.25
C ALA A 453 -3.59 -7.94 15.31
N HIS A 454 -3.04 -8.66 16.27
CA HIS A 454 -3.32 -10.06 16.54
C HIS A 454 -3.28 -10.30 18.04
N ASN A 455 -4.41 -10.67 18.63
CA ASN A 455 -4.58 -10.75 20.07
C ASN A 455 -4.18 -9.42 20.77
N SER A 456 -3.28 -9.48 21.75
CA SER A 456 -2.74 -8.31 22.46
C SER A 456 -1.62 -7.59 21.70
N ASP A 457 -1.01 -8.21 20.69
CA ASP A 457 0.21 -7.79 20.02
C ASP A 457 -0.03 -7.42 18.53
N TYR A 458 1.04 -7.28 17.77
CA TYR A 458 1.03 -7.05 16.32
C TYR A 458 1.82 -8.11 15.58
N SER A 459 1.20 -8.73 14.58
CA SER A 459 1.83 -9.66 13.65
C SER A 459 2.39 -8.90 12.46
N VAL A 460 3.65 -9.15 12.10
CA VAL A 460 4.33 -8.53 10.95
C VAL A 460 4.22 -9.46 9.74
N MET A 461 3.91 -8.89 8.57
CA MET A 461 3.89 -9.64 7.31
C MET A 461 5.29 -10.13 6.97
N PRO A 462 5.50 -11.45 6.75
CA PRO A 462 6.80 -12.00 6.34
C PRO A 462 7.05 -11.72 4.85
N GLY A 463 7.24 -10.46 4.54
CA GLY A 463 7.33 -9.90 3.21
C GLY A 463 7.14 -8.39 3.26
N GLY A 464 6.63 -7.81 2.20
CA GLY A 464 6.37 -6.39 2.10
C GLY A 464 6.25 -5.93 0.66
N LEU A 465 6.08 -4.63 0.47
CA LEU A 465 6.11 -3.99 -0.84
C LEU A 465 7.41 -3.19 -0.98
N CYS A 466 8.38 -3.77 -1.66
CA CYS A 466 9.58 -3.04 -2.07
C CYS A 466 9.24 -2.15 -3.26
N ARG A 467 9.59 -0.87 -3.19
CA ARG A 467 9.48 0.09 -4.30
C ARG A 467 10.88 0.56 -4.64
N TYR A 468 11.17 0.72 -5.92
CA TYR A 468 12.45 1.23 -6.38
C TYR A 468 12.29 2.44 -7.28
N SER A 469 13.33 3.28 -7.33
CA SER A 469 13.36 4.47 -8.17
C SER A 469 13.63 4.12 -9.63
N SER A 470 13.01 4.83 -10.57
CA SER A 470 13.33 4.73 -12.00
C SER A 470 14.71 5.27 -12.33
N ASN A 471 15.27 6.13 -11.48
CA ASN A 471 16.57 6.79 -11.68
C ASN A 471 17.53 6.41 -10.53
N PRO A 472 18.77 5.95 -10.83
CA PRO A 472 19.75 5.55 -9.82
C PRO A 472 20.20 6.70 -8.90
N PHE A 473 20.08 7.94 -9.34
CA PHE A 473 20.51 9.11 -8.57
C PHE A 473 19.38 9.82 -7.83
N MET A 474 18.12 9.38 -8.01
CA MET A 474 16.96 10.01 -7.36
C MET A 474 16.74 9.43 -5.97
N GLN A 475 16.80 10.27 -4.94
CA GLN A 475 16.54 9.91 -3.54
C GLN A 475 15.03 9.77 -3.23
N LEU A 476 14.16 10.17 -4.14
CA LEU A 476 12.71 10.02 -3.99
C LEU A 476 12.21 8.77 -4.69
N VAL A 477 11.76 7.79 -3.91
CA VAL A 477 11.18 6.55 -4.42
C VAL A 477 9.66 6.66 -4.46
N SER A 478 9.11 6.84 -5.66
CA SER A 478 7.67 6.99 -5.89
C SER A 478 7.22 6.23 -7.11
N VAL A 479 6.17 5.40 -6.96
CA VAL A 479 5.50 4.74 -8.10
C VAL A 479 4.85 5.78 -9.01
N GLN A 480 4.38 6.90 -8.46
CA GLN A 480 3.77 8.00 -9.23
C GLN A 480 4.78 8.66 -10.19
N GLN A 481 6.07 8.67 -9.81
CA GLN A 481 7.15 9.23 -10.62
C GLN A 481 7.88 8.21 -11.52
N GLY A 482 7.24 7.07 -11.83
CA GLY A 482 7.78 6.07 -12.75
C GLY A 482 8.61 4.97 -12.09
N GLY A 483 8.71 4.93 -10.77
CA GLY A 483 9.31 3.81 -10.05
C GLY A 483 8.49 2.53 -10.17
N GLY A 484 9.13 1.38 -9.98
CA GLY A 484 8.49 0.08 -9.99
C GLY A 484 8.40 -0.57 -8.61
N SER A 485 7.88 -1.79 -8.59
CA SER A 485 7.76 -2.61 -7.39
C SER A 485 8.52 -3.92 -7.52
N LYS A 486 8.81 -4.54 -6.38
CA LYS A 486 9.37 -5.88 -6.27
C LYS A 486 8.61 -6.66 -5.20
N ASP A 487 8.51 -7.98 -5.39
CA ASP A 487 8.17 -8.85 -4.27
C ASP A 487 9.30 -8.85 -3.23
N THR A 488 8.95 -9.08 -1.98
CA THR A 488 9.92 -9.16 -0.87
C THR A 488 9.89 -10.55 -0.27
N TRP A 489 10.95 -11.32 -0.45
CA TRP A 489 11.09 -12.69 0.02
C TRP A 489 11.84 -12.74 1.34
N VAL A 490 11.18 -13.18 2.38
CA VAL A 490 11.79 -13.50 3.66
C VAL A 490 12.16 -14.98 3.65
N LEU A 491 13.45 -15.26 3.81
CA LEU A 491 13.97 -16.61 3.82
C LEU A 491 13.78 -17.24 5.20
N SER A 492 13.59 -18.56 5.26
CA SER A 492 13.48 -19.31 6.52
C SER A 492 14.49 -20.44 6.57
N SER A 493 15.09 -20.64 7.74
CA SER A 493 15.92 -21.80 8.04
C SER A 493 15.09 -23.06 8.37
N LYS A 494 13.79 -22.87 8.70
CA LYS A 494 12.84 -23.94 9.05
C LYS A 494 11.90 -24.22 7.89
N GLN A 495 11.36 -25.44 7.84
CA GLN A 495 10.32 -25.79 6.88
C GLN A 495 9.12 -24.84 6.98
N VAL A 496 8.73 -24.24 5.87
CA VAL A 496 7.63 -23.28 5.80
C VAL A 496 6.29 -24.01 5.68
N SER A 497 5.30 -23.58 6.46
CA SER A 497 3.92 -24.08 6.39
C SER A 497 3.32 -23.87 5.00
N THR A 498 2.66 -24.89 4.46
CA THR A 498 1.95 -24.85 3.17
C THR A 498 0.52 -24.31 3.29
N PHE A 499 0.15 -23.73 4.44
CA PHE A 499 -1.18 -23.16 4.66
C PHE A 499 -1.59 -22.17 3.56
N SER A 500 -2.82 -22.27 3.10
CA SER A 500 -3.46 -21.38 2.13
C SER A 500 -4.82 -20.91 2.66
N LEU A 501 -5.19 -19.66 2.37
CA LEU A 501 -6.54 -19.13 2.61
C LEU A 501 -7.56 -19.58 1.56
N LEU A 502 -7.12 -20.17 0.48
CA LEU A 502 -8.00 -20.85 -0.47
C LEU A 502 -8.55 -22.08 0.26
N ASN A 503 -9.72 -21.92 0.88
CA ASN A 503 -10.42 -23.01 1.53
C ASN A 503 -10.62 -24.13 0.51
N GLN A 504 -10.13 -25.32 0.83
CA GLN A 504 -10.81 -26.52 0.40
C GLN A 504 -12.16 -26.49 1.15
N ARG A 505 -13.21 -25.98 0.50
CA ARG A 505 -14.56 -26.07 1.01
C ARG A 505 -14.88 -27.56 1.12
N THR A 506 -14.89 -28.06 2.34
CA THR A 506 -15.34 -29.42 2.66
C THR A 506 -16.87 -29.50 2.71
N ASP A 507 -17.55 -28.36 2.82
CA ASP A 507 -19.00 -28.31 2.87
C ASP A 507 -19.60 -28.22 1.46
N PRO A 508 -20.67 -28.97 1.14
CA PRO A 508 -21.36 -28.85 -0.11
C PRO A 508 -21.87 -27.42 -0.30
N ILE A 509 -21.64 -26.86 -1.50
CA ILE A 509 -22.16 -25.54 -1.86
C ILE A 509 -23.67 -25.66 -1.98
N GLU A 510 -24.43 -25.11 -1.03
CA GLU A 510 -25.86 -24.90 -1.23
C GLU A 510 -26.05 -23.87 -2.35
N ILE A 511 -26.49 -24.37 -3.50
CA ILE A 511 -26.88 -23.52 -4.64
C ILE A 511 -28.25 -22.93 -4.29
N SER A 512 -28.28 -21.72 -3.74
CA SER A 512 -29.51 -20.96 -3.57
C SER A 512 -29.71 -20.02 -4.78
N ARG A 513 -30.97 -19.87 -5.23
CA ARG A 513 -31.35 -18.86 -6.23
C ARG A 513 -31.42 -17.45 -5.64
N GLY A 514 -30.71 -17.19 -4.55
CA GLY A 514 -30.77 -15.93 -3.82
C GLY A 514 -29.86 -14.85 -4.43
N GLY A 515 -30.44 -13.84 -5.05
CA GLY A 515 -29.81 -12.55 -5.28
C GLY A 515 -29.92 -11.62 -4.05
N SER A 516 -30.35 -12.16 -2.90
CA SER A 516 -30.63 -11.43 -1.67
C SER A 516 -29.45 -10.66 -1.09
N ASP A 517 -28.23 -11.20 -1.28
CA ASP A 517 -26.98 -10.60 -0.79
C ASP A 517 -26.34 -9.58 -1.76
N LEU A 518 -26.99 -9.31 -2.90
CA LEU A 518 -26.50 -8.34 -3.86
C LEU A 518 -26.78 -6.91 -3.39
N PRO A 519 -25.77 -6.04 -3.24
CA PRO A 519 -25.98 -4.62 -2.93
C PRO A 519 -26.87 -3.96 -3.99
N SER A 520 -27.86 -3.16 -3.54
CA SER A 520 -28.86 -2.54 -4.44
C SER A 520 -28.21 -1.71 -5.55
N ARG A 521 -27.14 -0.98 -5.24
CA ARG A 521 -26.37 -0.22 -6.23
C ARG A 521 -25.70 -1.12 -7.29
N SER A 522 -25.18 -2.27 -6.88
CA SER A 522 -24.58 -3.24 -7.81
C SER A 522 -25.63 -3.83 -8.75
N ALA A 523 -26.82 -4.13 -8.23
CA ALA A 523 -27.95 -4.59 -9.04
C ALA A 523 -28.38 -3.54 -10.08
N ASP A 524 -28.49 -2.27 -9.65
CA ASP A 524 -28.83 -1.16 -10.55
C ASP A 524 -27.75 -0.97 -11.64
N ASN A 525 -26.47 -0.98 -11.26
CA ASN A 525 -25.37 -0.90 -12.22
C ASN A 525 -25.38 -2.05 -13.24
N LEU A 526 -25.65 -3.29 -12.81
CA LEU A 526 -25.76 -4.45 -13.72
C LEU A 526 -26.95 -4.33 -14.66
N PHE A 527 -28.09 -3.82 -14.18
CA PHE A 527 -29.25 -3.53 -15.03
C PHE A 527 -28.91 -2.54 -16.14
N TRP A 528 -28.28 -1.40 -15.78
CA TRP A 528 -27.88 -0.39 -16.75
C TRP A 528 -26.79 -0.88 -17.69
N LEU A 529 -25.83 -1.66 -17.21
CA LEU A 529 -24.82 -2.29 -18.04
C LEU A 529 -25.47 -3.16 -19.12
N GLY A 530 -26.39 -4.05 -18.73
CA GLY A 530 -27.12 -4.90 -19.68
C GLY A 530 -27.91 -4.07 -20.71
N ARG A 531 -28.60 -3.03 -20.25
CA ARG A 531 -29.38 -2.13 -21.11
C ARG A 531 -28.49 -1.37 -22.11
N TYR A 532 -27.35 -0.83 -21.68
CA TYR A 532 -26.45 -0.13 -22.60
C TYR A 532 -25.71 -1.07 -23.55
N THR A 533 -25.38 -2.27 -23.10
CA THR A 533 -24.77 -3.31 -23.95
C THR A 533 -25.72 -3.70 -25.08
N GLU A 534 -27.00 -3.90 -24.77
CA GLU A 534 -28.04 -4.24 -25.79
C GLU A 534 -28.23 -3.09 -26.78
N ARG A 535 -28.26 -1.83 -26.31
CA ARG A 535 -28.32 -0.66 -27.21
C ARG A 535 -27.08 -0.56 -28.10
N ALA A 536 -25.89 -0.81 -27.58
CA ALA A 536 -24.64 -0.79 -28.35
C ALA A 536 -24.64 -1.90 -29.42
N ASP A 537 -25.08 -3.11 -29.07
CA ASP A 537 -25.22 -4.23 -30.01
C ASP A 537 -26.26 -3.89 -31.13
N GLY A 538 -27.43 -3.35 -30.77
CA GLY A 538 -28.45 -2.91 -31.73
C GLY A 538 -27.91 -1.84 -32.69
N LEU A 539 -27.18 -0.84 -32.18
CA LEU A 539 -26.56 0.19 -33.01
C LEU A 539 -25.48 -0.39 -33.94
N ALA A 540 -24.63 -1.29 -33.41
CA ALA A 540 -23.60 -1.94 -34.22
C ALA A 540 -24.19 -2.79 -35.35
N ARG A 541 -25.29 -3.49 -35.08
CA ARG A 541 -26.04 -4.26 -36.12
C ARG A 541 -26.65 -3.34 -37.19
N LEU A 542 -27.22 -2.20 -36.75
CA LEU A 542 -27.77 -1.20 -37.68
C LEU A 542 -26.66 -0.61 -38.56
N LEU A 543 -25.54 -0.18 -37.98
CA LEU A 543 -24.39 0.34 -38.72
C LEU A 543 -23.83 -0.69 -39.70
N ARG A 544 -23.72 -1.95 -39.29
CA ARG A 544 -23.32 -3.05 -40.19
C ARG A 544 -24.26 -3.18 -41.37
N GLY A 545 -25.59 -3.12 -41.13
CA GLY A 545 -26.59 -3.15 -42.19
C GLY A 545 -26.45 -1.97 -43.16
N ILE A 546 -26.25 -0.75 -42.64
CA ILE A 546 -26.03 0.45 -43.45
C ILE A 546 -24.76 0.30 -44.31
N PHE A 547 -23.63 -0.12 -43.71
CA PHE A 547 -22.38 -0.29 -44.45
C PHE A 547 -22.50 -1.37 -45.56
N LEU A 548 -23.18 -2.47 -45.28
CA LEU A 548 -23.43 -3.50 -46.33
C LEU A 548 -24.26 -2.93 -47.46
N LYS A 549 -25.32 -2.19 -47.16
CA LYS A 549 -26.15 -1.51 -48.17
C LYS A 549 -25.38 -0.45 -48.95
N MET A 550 -24.52 0.32 -48.31
CA MET A 550 -23.64 1.28 -48.99
C MET A 550 -22.68 0.59 -49.97
N ILE A 551 -22.12 -0.55 -49.59
CA ILE A 551 -21.23 -1.33 -50.48
C ILE A 551 -22.01 -1.89 -51.67
N GLU A 552 -23.22 -2.35 -51.46
CA GLU A 552 -24.12 -2.81 -52.53
C GLU A 552 -24.54 -1.67 -53.47
N SER A 553 -24.90 -0.49 -52.93
CA SER A 553 -25.34 0.67 -53.71
C SER A 553 -24.22 1.37 -54.47
N LEU A 554 -22.96 1.23 -54.04
CA LEU A 554 -21.79 1.63 -54.85
C LEU A 554 -21.70 0.82 -56.17
N LYS A 555 -22.38 -0.34 -56.24
CA LYS A 555 -22.52 -1.17 -57.47
C LYS A 555 -23.77 -0.84 -58.26
N ILE A 556 -24.80 -0.22 -57.65
CA ILE A 556 -26.11 0.10 -58.26
C ILE A 556 -26.46 1.52 -57.77
N ALA A 557 -26.52 2.51 -58.60
CA ALA A 557 -26.64 3.94 -58.26
C ALA A 557 -27.96 4.38 -57.54
N ASP A 558 -28.53 3.57 -56.63
CA ASP A 558 -29.74 3.88 -55.88
C ASP A 558 -29.48 3.97 -54.35
N ASN A 559 -29.60 5.19 -53.79
CA ASN A 559 -29.32 5.51 -52.40
C ASN A 559 -30.57 5.66 -51.50
N SER A 560 -31.79 5.28 -52.01
CA SER A 560 -33.06 5.53 -51.30
C SER A 560 -33.18 4.76 -49.98
N GLU A 561 -32.73 3.51 -49.93
CA GLU A 561 -32.76 2.68 -48.71
C GLU A 561 -31.75 3.14 -47.63
N ILE A 562 -30.57 3.62 -48.06
CA ILE A 562 -29.52 4.13 -47.11
C ILE A 562 -30.03 5.38 -46.40
N ASN A 563 -30.65 6.29 -47.13
CA ASN A 563 -31.23 7.52 -46.56
C ASN A 563 -32.39 7.24 -45.60
N SER A 564 -33.12 6.14 -45.77
CA SER A 564 -34.16 5.68 -44.85
C SER A 564 -33.59 5.08 -43.55
N LEU A 565 -32.43 4.42 -43.62
CA LEU A 565 -31.77 3.81 -42.46
C LEU A 565 -30.98 4.82 -41.61
N LEU A 566 -30.60 5.96 -42.21
CA LEU A 566 -29.85 7.04 -41.50
C LEU A 566 -30.78 8.03 -40.79
N LYS A 567 -32.09 8.02 -41.04
CA LYS A 567 -33.11 8.76 -40.29
C LYS A 567 -33.58 7.97 -39.06
#